data_d318c6552e8cc1b2562dd31c1394010d
#
_entry.id   d318c6552e8cc1b2562dd31c1394010d
#
_cell.length_a   1.000
_cell.length_b   1.000
_cell.length_c   1.000
_cell.angle_alpha   90.00
_cell.angle_beta   90.00
_cell.angle_gamma   90.00
#
_symmetry.space_group_name_H-M   'P 1'
#
loop_
_entity.id
_entity.type
_entity.pdbx_description
1 polymer ?
#
loop_
_entity_poly.entity_id
_entity_poly.type
_entity_poly.pdbx_seq_one_letter_code
_entity_poly.pdbx_strand_id
1 'polypeptide(L)'
;MRESRLKVLIMLRNLNCLLLVCLAAAAGCTSPSSPATVTPPPAEGEFSFAITSDMRQFTGPKHPGPQYFEGACAALLAAGPGDFMISPGDVDPLPPIRATLDRFFGTNYPWYPVIGNHEAETPEDLAWLRAWAEGPIPGLVRQGPASCKATAYSFDHGIAHFVMLNQYCDGRSENGVKGDVLPVVHDWLAADLAANTKPVVFVAGHEPIVAVPDMDNGRVRHKGDSLDAHPANARRFLDLMRRHGVKAYLTSHTHNTSVTNLGGVWQIDSGHARGLGDKGARSTFLKVHVKRAECQLDIYRDDGKGGPYTLTRSVRLD
;
A
#
# COMPACT_ATOMS: atom_id res chain seq x y z
N MET A 1 45.02 44.20 -31.24
CA MET A 1 45.65 44.21 -32.56
C MET A 1 45.22 42.93 -33.26
N ARG A 2 44.50 43.20 -34.33
CA ARG A 2 44.38 42.48 -35.61
C ARG A 2 43.93 41.03 -35.55
N GLU A 3 42.67 40.82 -35.98
CA GLU A 3 42.21 40.66 -37.38
C GLU A 3 42.92 39.49 -38.07
N SER A 4 42.31 38.56 -38.76
CA SER A 4 41.23 38.64 -39.78
C SER A 4 40.82 37.22 -40.15
N ARG A 5 39.55 36.89 -40.30
CA ARG A 5 38.80 36.86 -41.58
C ARG A 5 39.47 36.05 -42.74
N LEU A 6 38.81 35.01 -43.29
CA LEU A 6 38.04 35.15 -44.49
C LEU A 6 37.67 33.79 -45.15
N LYS A 7 36.37 33.53 -45.36
CA LYS A 7 35.67 33.18 -46.61
C LYS A 7 36.06 31.94 -47.42
N VAL A 8 35.13 30.97 -47.52
CA VAL A 8 34.10 30.79 -48.57
C VAL A 8 34.65 30.42 -49.95
N LEU A 9 34.29 29.30 -50.54
CA LEU A 9 33.44 29.16 -51.74
C LEU A 9 33.33 27.72 -52.25
N ILE A 10 32.10 27.31 -52.46
CA ILE A 10 31.46 26.37 -53.36
C ILE A 10 32.27 25.94 -54.60
N MET A 11 32.27 24.64 -54.93
CA MET A 11 31.98 24.20 -56.33
C MET A 11 31.50 22.75 -56.41
N LEU A 12 30.31 22.60 -56.99
CA LEU A 12 29.72 21.37 -57.54
C LEU A 12 30.58 20.78 -58.67
N ARG A 13 30.71 19.46 -58.74
CA ARG A 13 30.70 18.78 -60.04
C ARG A 13 30.34 17.29 -59.88
N ASN A 14 29.37 16.89 -60.66
CA ASN A 14 28.83 15.55 -60.90
C ASN A 14 29.93 14.57 -61.41
N LEU A 15 29.89 13.35 -60.93
CA LEU A 15 30.30 12.21 -61.75
C LEU A 15 29.45 10.97 -61.34
N ASN A 16 28.69 10.49 -62.28
CA ASN A 16 27.97 9.23 -62.28
C ASN A 16 28.96 8.08 -62.19
N CYS A 17 28.78 7.18 -61.24
CA CYS A 17 29.33 5.83 -61.31
C CYS A 17 28.22 4.84 -60.95
N LEU A 18 27.79 4.08 -61.92
CA LEU A 18 26.92 2.91 -61.77
C LEU A 18 27.65 1.88 -60.86
N LEU A 19 27.08 1.55 -59.76
CA LEU A 19 27.43 0.33 -59.01
C LEU A 19 26.18 -0.52 -58.79
N LEU A 20 26.23 -1.74 -59.34
CA LEU A 20 25.29 -2.82 -59.12
C LEU A 20 25.10 -3.05 -57.63
N VAL A 21 23.87 -2.90 -57.14
CA VAL A 21 23.51 -3.35 -55.77
C VAL A 21 22.92 -4.76 -55.90
N CYS A 22 23.67 -5.76 -55.42
CA CYS A 22 23.11 -7.10 -55.18
C CYS A 22 22.14 -7.00 -54.00
N LEU A 23 20.84 -7.17 -54.23
CA LEU A 23 19.87 -7.39 -53.16
C LEU A 23 20.08 -8.80 -52.58
N ALA A 24 20.71 -8.85 -51.40
CA ALA A 24 20.61 -10.02 -50.51
C ALA A 24 19.32 -9.88 -49.73
N ALA A 25 18.30 -10.65 -50.05
CA ALA A 25 17.09 -10.80 -49.28
C ALA A 25 17.43 -11.55 -47.96
N ALA A 26 17.65 -10.81 -46.89
CA ALA A 26 17.67 -11.39 -45.53
C ALA A 26 16.21 -11.68 -45.12
N ALA A 27 15.79 -12.94 -45.25
CA ALA A 27 14.57 -13.42 -44.64
C ALA A 27 14.72 -13.35 -43.12
N GLY A 28 14.25 -12.24 -42.51
CA GLY A 28 14.11 -12.13 -41.11
C GLY A 28 13.03 -13.08 -40.59
N CYS A 29 13.44 -14.17 -39.92
CA CYS A 29 12.54 -14.98 -39.13
C CYS A 29 12.03 -14.12 -37.97
N THR A 30 10.88 -13.50 -38.12
CA THR A 30 10.12 -12.97 -36.99
C THR A 30 9.50 -14.17 -36.28
N SER A 31 10.07 -14.55 -35.10
CA SER A 31 9.42 -15.47 -34.21
C SER A 31 8.02 -14.92 -33.89
N PRO A 32 6.96 -15.72 -33.95
CA PRO A 32 5.65 -15.25 -33.54
C PRO A 32 5.71 -14.90 -32.05
N SER A 33 5.45 -13.64 -31.70
CA SER A 33 5.21 -13.22 -30.33
C SER A 33 4.08 -14.09 -29.78
N SER A 34 4.34 -14.84 -28.72
CA SER A 34 3.29 -15.55 -28.00
C SER A 34 2.14 -14.60 -27.69
N PRO A 35 0.90 -14.98 -27.95
CA PRO A 35 -0.25 -14.15 -27.61
C PRO A 35 -0.19 -13.84 -26.11
N ALA A 36 -0.28 -12.56 -25.75
CA ALA A 36 -0.46 -12.16 -24.38
C ALA A 36 -1.65 -12.94 -23.83
N THR A 37 -1.42 -13.69 -22.76
CA THR A 37 -2.48 -14.39 -22.03
C THR A 37 -3.42 -13.31 -21.49
N VAL A 38 -4.55 -13.12 -22.15
CA VAL A 38 -5.62 -12.26 -21.65
C VAL A 38 -6.15 -12.96 -20.42
N THR A 39 -5.81 -12.44 -19.24
CA THR A 39 -6.40 -12.90 -18.00
C THR A 39 -7.90 -12.64 -18.10
N PRO A 40 -8.76 -13.66 -17.94
CA PRO A 40 -10.21 -13.44 -17.95
C PRO A 40 -10.57 -12.41 -16.87
N PRO A 41 -11.60 -11.58 -17.09
CA PRO A 41 -12.08 -10.67 -16.06
C PRO A 41 -12.41 -11.47 -14.80
N PRO A 42 -12.14 -10.93 -13.60
CA PRO A 42 -12.47 -11.61 -12.34
C PRO A 42 -13.93 -12.03 -12.34
N ALA A 43 -14.18 -13.23 -11.84
CA ALA A 43 -15.56 -13.71 -11.68
C ALA A 43 -16.31 -12.78 -10.72
N GLU A 44 -17.62 -12.68 -10.89
CA GLU A 44 -18.46 -11.81 -10.06
C GLU A 44 -18.22 -12.13 -8.57
N GLY A 45 -17.77 -11.12 -7.79
CA GLY A 45 -17.41 -11.28 -6.37
C GLY A 45 -15.95 -11.68 -6.11
N GLU A 46 -15.07 -11.73 -7.12
CA GLU A 46 -13.62 -11.93 -6.95
C GLU A 46 -12.86 -10.63 -7.16
N PHE A 47 -11.96 -10.31 -6.25
CA PHE A 47 -11.05 -9.17 -6.36
C PHE A 47 -9.79 -9.41 -5.54
N SER A 48 -8.77 -8.58 -5.74
CA SER A 48 -7.58 -8.58 -4.90
C SER A 48 -7.12 -7.16 -4.57
N PHE A 49 -6.45 -7.00 -3.44
CA PHE A 49 -5.87 -5.72 -3.07
C PHE A 49 -4.48 -5.88 -2.47
N ALA A 50 -3.70 -4.82 -2.56
CA ALA A 50 -2.35 -4.74 -2.03
C ALA A 50 -2.34 -4.07 -0.66
N ILE A 51 -1.35 -4.41 0.17
CA ILE A 51 -1.05 -3.72 1.42
C ILE A 51 0.43 -3.38 1.46
N THR A 52 0.74 -2.09 1.68
CA THR A 52 2.09 -1.59 1.95
C THR A 52 2.02 -0.53 3.04
N SER A 53 2.97 -0.52 3.96
CA SER A 53 2.99 0.45 5.06
C SER A 53 4.40 0.81 5.47
N ASP A 54 4.53 1.74 6.41
CA ASP A 54 5.80 2.14 7.02
C ASP A 54 6.89 2.46 6.00
N MET A 55 6.54 2.87 4.78
CA MET A 55 7.54 3.25 3.78
C MET A 55 8.16 4.61 4.08
N ARG A 56 7.46 5.49 4.79
CA ARG A 56 7.94 6.79 5.24
C ARG A 56 8.79 7.52 4.17
N GLN A 57 9.89 8.11 4.56
CA GLN A 57 10.78 8.89 3.70
C GLN A 57 11.54 8.08 2.64
N PHE A 58 11.38 6.75 2.59
CA PHE A 58 12.17 5.88 1.71
C PHE A 58 11.64 5.78 0.28
N THR A 59 11.27 6.94 -0.27
CA THR A 59 10.91 7.16 -1.68
C THR A 59 11.25 8.58 -2.11
N GLY A 60 11.10 8.86 -3.43
CA GLY A 60 11.35 10.18 -4.00
C GLY A 60 12.83 10.54 -4.13
N PRO A 61 13.17 11.83 -4.27
CA PRO A 61 14.52 12.27 -4.65
C PRO A 61 15.64 11.91 -3.68
N LYS A 62 15.31 11.69 -2.40
CA LYS A 62 16.30 11.33 -1.38
C LYS A 62 16.61 9.84 -1.32
N HIS A 63 15.68 9.03 -1.77
CA HIS A 63 15.78 7.57 -1.75
C HIS A 63 15.29 6.98 -3.08
N PRO A 64 15.96 7.31 -4.20
CA PRO A 64 15.57 6.79 -5.50
C PRO A 64 16.00 5.34 -5.67
N GLY A 65 15.23 4.62 -6.48
CA GLY A 65 15.64 3.32 -7.00
C GLY A 65 15.05 2.10 -6.27
N PRO A 66 15.31 0.92 -6.85
CA PRO A 66 14.61 -0.31 -6.47
C PRO A 66 15.00 -0.88 -5.10
N GLN A 67 16.09 -0.39 -4.49
CA GLN A 67 16.51 -0.80 -3.15
C GLN A 67 15.67 -0.18 -2.01
N TYR A 68 14.71 0.69 -2.34
CA TYR A 68 13.77 1.34 -1.44
C TYR A 68 12.32 1.03 -1.83
N PHE A 69 11.36 1.87 -1.48
CA PHE A 69 9.93 1.64 -1.75
C PHE A 69 9.62 1.39 -3.24
N GLU A 70 10.36 1.99 -4.16
CA GLU A 70 10.19 1.72 -5.60
C GLU A 70 10.38 0.25 -5.97
N GLY A 71 11.24 -0.47 -5.24
CA GLY A 71 11.42 -1.92 -5.44
C GLY A 71 10.18 -2.71 -5.07
N ALA A 72 9.52 -2.35 -3.96
CA ALA A 72 8.25 -2.95 -3.58
C ALA A 72 7.16 -2.65 -4.63
N CYS A 73 7.08 -1.41 -5.14
CA CYS A 73 6.14 -1.04 -6.20
C CYS A 73 6.38 -1.83 -7.50
N ALA A 74 7.63 -1.96 -7.93
CA ALA A 74 7.98 -2.73 -9.13
C ALA A 74 7.62 -4.22 -8.98
N ALA A 75 7.92 -4.81 -7.83
CA ALA A 75 7.61 -6.20 -7.54
C ALA A 75 6.09 -6.44 -7.43
N LEU A 76 5.37 -5.51 -6.81
CA LEU A 76 3.91 -5.55 -6.73
C LEU A 76 3.27 -5.43 -8.12
N LEU A 77 3.78 -4.55 -8.97
CA LEU A 77 3.32 -4.42 -10.36
C LEU A 77 3.50 -5.75 -11.11
N ALA A 78 4.66 -6.40 -10.96
CA ALA A 78 4.94 -7.70 -11.58
C ALA A 78 4.06 -8.83 -11.02
N ALA A 79 3.72 -8.79 -9.73
CA ALA A 79 2.82 -9.76 -9.09
C ALA A 79 1.32 -9.48 -9.37
N GLY A 80 1.02 -8.37 -10.08
CA GLY A 80 -0.32 -7.82 -10.28
C GLY A 80 -0.75 -6.98 -9.07
N PRO A 81 -0.99 -5.67 -9.25
CA PRO A 81 -1.20 -4.75 -8.12
C PRO A 81 -2.56 -4.92 -7.43
N GLY A 82 -3.46 -5.71 -8.02
CA GLY A 82 -4.84 -5.81 -7.56
C GLY A 82 -5.66 -4.57 -7.93
N ASP A 83 -6.87 -4.49 -7.39
CA ASP A 83 -7.83 -3.45 -7.73
C ASP A 83 -7.54 -2.13 -7.01
N PHE A 84 -6.87 -2.19 -5.86
CA PHE A 84 -6.50 -1.03 -5.05
C PHE A 84 -5.41 -1.38 -4.03
N MET A 85 -4.93 -0.36 -3.32
CA MET A 85 -3.98 -0.51 -2.21
C MET A 85 -4.52 0.12 -0.93
N ILE A 86 -4.31 -0.58 0.19
CA ILE A 86 -4.45 -0.03 1.55
C ILE A 86 -3.05 0.18 2.13
N SER A 87 -2.83 1.33 2.78
CA SER A 87 -1.61 1.59 3.52
C SER A 87 -1.94 1.86 4.99
N PRO A 88 -1.67 0.90 5.89
CA PRO A 88 -1.96 1.03 7.32
C PRO A 88 -1.05 1.99 8.08
N GLY A 89 -0.79 3.19 7.53
CA GLY A 89 -0.07 4.27 8.20
C GLY A 89 1.44 4.30 7.97
N ASP A 90 2.05 5.36 8.48
CA ASP A 90 3.47 5.70 8.38
C ASP A 90 3.95 5.77 6.92
N VAL A 91 3.24 6.55 6.14
CA VAL A 91 3.49 6.79 4.71
C VAL A 91 3.97 8.22 4.43
N ASP A 92 4.46 8.89 5.46
CA ASP A 92 4.96 10.26 5.43
C ASP A 92 6.29 10.40 4.65
N PRO A 93 6.48 11.49 3.90
CA PRO A 93 5.50 12.50 3.49
C PRO A 93 4.61 11.98 2.35
N LEU A 94 3.32 12.27 2.42
CA LEU A 94 2.32 11.72 1.50
C LEU A 94 2.50 12.11 0.03
N PRO A 95 2.87 13.37 -0.33
CA PRO A 95 3.01 13.74 -1.74
C PRO A 95 4.01 12.87 -2.54
N PRO A 96 5.25 12.61 -2.10
CA PRO A 96 6.17 11.73 -2.83
C PRO A 96 5.73 10.27 -2.86
N ILE A 97 5.02 9.77 -1.83
CA ILE A 97 4.42 8.43 -1.86
C ILE A 97 3.36 8.37 -2.96
N ARG A 98 2.39 9.30 -2.98
CA ARG A 98 1.36 9.35 -4.02
C ARG A 98 1.96 9.47 -5.41
N ALA A 99 2.95 10.32 -5.61
CA ALA A 99 3.65 10.46 -6.90
C ALA A 99 4.35 9.15 -7.34
N THR A 100 4.87 8.38 -6.39
CA THR A 100 5.46 7.07 -6.67
C THR A 100 4.38 6.06 -7.09
N LEU A 101 3.26 6.00 -6.37
CA LEU A 101 2.14 5.14 -6.74
C LEU A 101 1.58 5.49 -8.12
N ASP A 102 1.43 6.79 -8.43
CA ASP A 102 0.96 7.27 -9.75
C ASP A 102 1.88 6.81 -10.88
N ARG A 103 3.18 6.86 -10.65
CA ARG A 103 4.18 6.44 -11.65
C ARG A 103 4.14 4.95 -11.93
N PHE A 104 3.93 4.10 -10.91
CA PHE A 104 3.94 2.65 -11.07
C PHE A 104 2.57 2.09 -11.48
N PHE A 105 1.48 2.62 -10.94
CA PHE A 105 0.14 2.05 -11.07
C PHE A 105 -0.84 2.95 -11.82
N GLY A 106 -0.43 4.18 -12.16
CA GLY A 106 -1.28 5.18 -12.80
C GLY A 106 -2.08 6.03 -11.81
N THR A 107 -2.41 7.26 -12.24
CA THR A 107 -3.07 8.28 -11.40
C THR A 107 -4.47 7.88 -10.93
N ASN A 108 -5.11 6.94 -11.62
CA ASN A 108 -6.45 6.44 -11.29
C ASN A 108 -6.42 5.20 -10.37
N TYR A 109 -5.23 4.71 -9.99
CA TYR A 109 -5.15 3.56 -9.09
C TYR A 109 -5.64 3.95 -7.69
N PRO A 110 -6.71 3.29 -7.18
CA PRO A 110 -7.28 3.63 -5.89
C PRO A 110 -6.30 3.31 -4.76
N TRP A 111 -6.12 4.29 -3.88
CA TRP A 111 -5.26 4.15 -2.71
C TRP A 111 -6.00 4.67 -1.48
N TYR A 112 -6.02 3.85 -0.43
CA TYR A 112 -6.73 4.11 0.82
C TYR A 112 -5.72 4.22 1.96
N PRO A 113 -5.20 5.42 2.24
CA PRO A 113 -4.29 5.65 3.35
C PRO A 113 -5.00 5.60 4.69
N VAL A 114 -4.35 4.99 5.68
CA VAL A 114 -4.68 5.08 7.10
C VAL A 114 -3.65 5.99 7.75
N ILE A 115 -4.06 6.77 8.73
CA ILE A 115 -3.15 7.62 9.48
C ILE A 115 -2.30 6.78 10.44
N GLY A 116 -0.97 6.97 10.41
CA GLY A 116 -0.02 6.48 11.40
C GLY A 116 0.39 7.57 12.39
N ASN A 117 1.25 7.24 13.36
CA ASN A 117 1.72 8.24 14.32
C ASN A 117 2.53 9.35 13.66
N HIS A 118 3.25 9.05 12.57
CA HIS A 118 4.04 10.06 11.87
C HIS A 118 3.19 11.07 11.12
N GLU A 119 2.11 10.64 10.46
CA GLU A 119 1.13 11.57 9.87
C GLU A 119 0.42 12.38 10.97
N ALA A 120 0.07 11.74 12.10
CA ALA A 120 -0.59 12.41 13.21
C ALA A 120 0.30 13.50 13.86
N GLU A 121 1.61 13.29 13.87
CA GLU A 121 2.60 14.24 14.40
C GLU A 121 2.94 15.38 13.42
N THR A 122 2.58 15.26 12.12
CA THR A 122 2.99 16.16 11.06
C THR A 122 1.81 16.97 10.52
N PRO A 123 1.70 18.29 10.84
CA PRO A 123 0.56 19.11 10.39
C PRO A 123 0.35 19.15 8.88
N GLU A 124 1.45 19.09 8.10
CA GLU A 124 1.43 19.09 6.64
C GLU A 124 0.78 17.81 6.08
N ASP A 125 1.09 16.66 6.69
CA ASP A 125 0.50 15.37 6.28
C ASP A 125 -0.98 15.29 6.67
N LEU A 126 -1.35 15.78 7.85
CA LEU A 126 -2.76 15.93 8.23
C LEU A 126 -3.53 16.84 7.26
N ALA A 127 -2.92 17.96 6.86
CA ALA A 127 -3.54 18.87 5.88
C ALA A 127 -3.71 18.19 4.52
N TRP A 128 -2.73 17.40 4.09
CA TRP A 128 -2.81 16.63 2.85
C TRP A 128 -3.94 15.57 2.91
N LEU A 129 -4.03 14.82 4.00
CA LEU A 129 -5.09 13.80 4.20
C LEU A 129 -6.49 14.43 4.18
N ARG A 130 -6.66 15.61 4.79
CA ARG A 130 -7.94 16.34 4.73
C ARG A 130 -8.29 16.72 3.29
N ALA A 131 -7.32 17.29 2.55
CA ALA A 131 -7.53 17.65 1.15
C ALA A 131 -7.81 16.42 0.27
N TRP A 132 -7.12 15.32 0.51
CA TRP A 132 -7.37 14.04 -0.17
C TRP A 132 -8.80 13.54 0.08
N ALA A 133 -9.28 13.62 1.33
CA ALA A 133 -10.61 13.16 1.72
C ALA A 133 -11.76 14.05 1.25
N GLU A 134 -11.47 15.28 0.78
CA GLU A 134 -12.42 16.15 0.08
C GLU A 134 -12.67 15.67 -1.37
N GLY A 135 -11.74 14.89 -1.91
CA GLY A 135 -11.88 14.28 -3.23
C GLY A 135 -12.80 13.05 -3.23
N PRO A 136 -13.06 12.47 -4.39
CA PRO A 136 -13.86 11.26 -4.49
C PRO A 136 -13.09 10.06 -3.94
N ILE A 137 -13.57 9.49 -2.83
CA ILE A 137 -13.10 8.21 -2.31
C ILE A 137 -13.96 7.12 -2.95
N PRO A 138 -13.38 6.24 -3.81
CA PRO A 138 -14.17 5.19 -4.47
C PRO A 138 -14.85 4.27 -3.46
N GLY A 139 -16.16 4.08 -3.61
CA GLY A 139 -16.93 3.20 -2.73
C GLY A 139 -17.21 3.76 -1.33
N LEU A 140 -16.95 5.04 -1.05
CA LEU A 140 -17.16 5.66 0.25
C LEU A 140 -18.57 5.37 0.78
N VAL A 141 -18.66 4.80 1.98
CA VAL A 141 -19.91 4.51 2.70
C VAL A 141 -20.14 5.54 3.80
N ARG A 142 -19.10 5.78 4.63
CA ARG A 142 -19.24 6.68 5.78
C ARG A 142 -17.91 7.41 6.04
N GLN A 143 -18.01 8.68 6.36
CA GLN A 143 -16.89 9.45 6.94
C GLN A 143 -16.84 9.24 8.45
N GLY A 144 -15.67 9.46 9.04
CA GLY A 144 -15.42 9.31 10.47
C GLY A 144 -16.20 10.26 11.37
N PRO A 145 -15.97 10.17 12.68
CA PRO A 145 -16.47 11.14 13.64
C PRO A 145 -16.11 12.58 13.24
N ALA A 146 -16.92 13.56 13.65
CA ALA A 146 -16.75 14.96 13.26
C ALA A 146 -15.34 15.51 13.51
N SER A 147 -14.67 15.04 14.60
CA SER A 147 -13.30 15.43 14.97
C SER A 147 -12.21 14.84 14.08
N CYS A 148 -12.51 13.78 13.31
CA CYS A 148 -11.55 13.08 12.46
C CYS A 148 -12.20 12.52 11.18
N LYS A 149 -13.21 13.21 10.65
CA LYS A 149 -14.01 12.73 9.50
C LYS A 149 -13.21 12.50 8.23
N ALA A 150 -12.08 13.18 8.07
CA ALA A 150 -11.19 13.05 6.93
C ALA A 150 -10.14 11.94 7.07
N THR A 151 -9.85 11.54 8.30
CA THR A 151 -8.79 10.58 8.63
C THR A 151 -9.31 9.24 9.14
N ALA A 152 -10.64 9.11 9.29
CA ALA A 152 -11.35 7.84 9.49
C ALA A 152 -12.50 7.76 8.49
N TYR A 153 -12.72 6.60 7.88
CA TYR A 153 -13.78 6.40 6.88
C TYR A 153 -14.03 4.92 6.63
N SER A 154 -15.14 4.59 5.99
CA SER A 154 -15.39 3.26 5.47
C SER A 154 -15.79 3.31 3.99
N PHE A 155 -15.46 2.23 3.27
CA PHE A 155 -15.82 2.07 1.86
C PHE A 155 -16.16 0.62 1.54
N ASP A 156 -16.93 0.44 0.45
CA ASP A 156 -17.26 -0.87 -0.08
C ASP A 156 -16.50 -1.14 -1.37
N HIS A 157 -16.02 -2.37 -1.54
CA HIS A 157 -15.52 -2.87 -2.80
C HIS A 157 -15.99 -4.32 -3.02
N GLY A 158 -16.70 -4.55 -4.12
CA GLY A 158 -17.28 -5.86 -4.39
C GLY A 158 -18.14 -6.37 -3.24
N ILE A 159 -17.79 -7.53 -2.71
CA ILE A 159 -18.49 -8.19 -1.59
C ILE A 159 -17.92 -7.81 -0.21
N ALA A 160 -16.99 -6.91 -0.14
CA ALA A 160 -16.32 -6.56 1.11
C ALA A 160 -16.58 -5.12 1.54
N HIS A 161 -16.60 -4.93 2.86
CA HIS A 161 -16.65 -3.66 3.55
C HIS A 161 -15.30 -3.41 4.24
N PHE A 162 -14.77 -2.20 4.10
CA PHE A 162 -13.48 -1.80 4.63
C PHE A 162 -13.65 -0.59 5.54
N VAL A 163 -13.05 -0.65 6.73
CA VAL A 163 -13.08 0.44 7.69
C VAL A 163 -11.66 0.91 7.99
N MET A 164 -11.39 2.18 7.73
CA MET A 164 -10.10 2.83 7.98
C MET A 164 -10.20 3.65 9.25
N LEU A 165 -9.41 3.33 10.27
CA LEU A 165 -9.48 3.96 11.60
C LEU A 165 -8.44 5.04 11.77
N ASN A 166 -8.80 6.09 12.47
CA ASN A 166 -7.85 7.00 13.10
C ASN A 166 -7.73 6.67 14.58
N GLN A 167 -6.63 6.04 14.97
CA GLN A 167 -6.35 5.63 16.36
C GLN A 167 -5.76 6.77 17.20
N TYR A 168 -5.57 7.95 16.63
CA TYR A 168 -5.04 9.15 17.28
C TYR A 168 -6.14 10.16 17.63
N CYS A 169 -7.37 9.89 17.21
CA CYS A 169 -8.55 10.73 17.43
C CYS A 169 -9.04 10.65 18.87
N ASP A 170 -9.08 11.80 19.56
CA ASP A 170 -9.56 11.88 20.95
C ASP A 170 -11.02 12.37 21.08
N GLY A 171 -11.68 12.61 19.95
CA GLY A 171 -13.04 13.20 19.88
C GLY A 171 -13.05 14.73 19.87
N ARG A 172 -11.91 15.38 20.04
CA ARG A 172 -11.74 16.84 19.91
C ARG A 172 -10.83 17.18 18.75
N SER A 173 -9.82 16.36 18.52
CA SER A 173 -8.86 16.47 17.43
C SER A 173 -8.57 15.10 16.81
N GLU A 174 -7.98 15.12 15.66
CA GLU A 174 -7.56 13.92 14.93
C GLU A 174 -6.19 13.36 15.35
N ASN A 175 -5.51 14.01 16.33
CA ASN A 175 -4.19 13.66 16.82
C ASN A 175 -4.02 13.92 18.33
N GLY A 176 -5.09 13.76 19.11
CA GLY A 176 -5.10 14.09 20.54
C GLY A 176 -4.56 13.00 21.47
N VAL A 177 -4.31 11.78 20.96
CA VAL A 177 -3.79 10.64 21.74
C VAL A 177 -2.67 9.92 20.99
N LYS A 178 -1.93 9.08 21.73
CA LYS A 178 -0.88 8.22 21.16
C LYS A 178 -1.42 6.81 21.01
N GLY A 179 -2.04 6.52 19.86
CA GLY A 179 -2.50 5.19 19.49
C GLY A 179 -3.45 4.51 20.49
N ASP A 180 -4.76 4.77 20.33
CA ASP A 180 -5.80 4.09 21.12
C ASP A 180 -7.12 4.04 20.33
N VAL A 181 -8.02 3.14 20.70
CA VAL A 181 -9.40 3.11 20.19
C VAL A 181 -10.32 3.66 21.27
N LEU A 182 -10.35 4.99 21.39
CA LEU A 182 -11.18 5.71 22.36
C LEU A 182 -12.69 5.54 22.04
N PRO A 183 -13.58 5.83 23.00
CA PRO A 183 -15.03 5.68 22.80
C PRO A 183 -15.58 6.32 21.53
N VAL A 184 -15.10 7.49 21.15
CA VAL A 184 -15.55 8.19 19.94
C VAL A 184 -15.30 7.38 18.66
N VAL A 185 -14.13 6.77 18.54
CA VAL A 185 -13.77 5.91 17.39
C VAL A 185 -14.46 4.56 17.50
N HIS A 186 -14.48 3.98 18.70
CA HIS A 186 -15.14 2.70 18.97
C HIS A 186 -16.65 2.74 18.64
N ASP A 187 -17.37 3.78 19.08
CA ASP A 187 -18.83 3.88 18.91
C ASP A 187 -19.18 4.18 17.45
N TRP A 188 -18.34 4.97 16.76
CA TRP A 188 -18.47 5.18 15.32
C TRP A 188 -18.27 3.86 14.56
N LEU A 189 -17.22 3.10 14.87
CA LEU A 189 -16.95 1.77 14.28
C LEU A 189 -18.12 0.81 14.56
N ALA A 190 -18.64 0.80 15.79
CA ALA A 190 -19.78 -0.06 16.15
C ALA A 190 -21.03 0.27 15.32
N ALA A 191 -21.30 1.55 15.12
CA ALA A 191 -22.43 2.00 14.31
C ALA A 191 -22.22 1.69 12.81
N ASP A 192 -20.99 1.76 12.32
CA ASP A 192 -20.66 1.44 10.94
C ASP A 192 -20.78 -0.07 10.66
N LEU A 193 -20.18 -0.90 11.51
CA LEU A 193 -20.28 -2.36 11.42
C LEU A 193 -21.73 -2.87 11.58
N ALA A 194 -22.55 -2.22 12.44
CA ALA A 194 -23.95 -2.58 12.60
C ALA A 194 -24.80 -2.25 11.37
N ALA A 195 -24.41 -1.25 10.59
CA ALA A 195 -25.09 -0.87 9.35
C ALA A 195 -24.60 -1.66 8.12
N ASN A 196 -23.46 -2.36 8.25
CA ASN A 196 -22.87 -3.11 7.14
C ASN A 196 -23.72 -4.30 6.71
N THR A 197 -23.81 -4.51 5.40
CA THR A 197 -24.50 -5.65 4.78
C THR A 197 -23.58 -6.55 3.96
N LYS A 198 -22.29 -6.21 3.84
CA LYS A 198 -21.33 -7.01 3.08
C LYS A 198 -20.86 -8.23 3.89
N PRO A 199 -20.71 -9.39 3.23
CA PRO A 199 -20.36 -10.63 3.92
C PRO A 199 -18.89 -10.69 4.40
N VAL A 200 -18.00 -9.88 3.82
CA VAL A 200 -16.58 -9.84 4.19
C VAL A 200 -16.25 -8.47 4.76
N VAL A 201 -15.60 -8.42 5.91
CA VAL A 201 -15.27 -7.16 6.59
C VAL A 201 -13.78 -7.12 6.92
N PHE A 202 -13.14 -6.03 6.56
CA PHE A 202 -11.77 -5.69 6.95
C PHE A 202 -11.78 -4.39 7.74
N VAL A 203 -10.98 -4.35 8.80
CA VAL A 203 -10.71 -3.12 9.56
C VAL A 203 -9.22 -2.83 9.45
N ALA A 204 -8.85 -1.60 9.19
CA ALA A 204 -7.45 -1.17 9.14
C ALA A 204 -7.19 -0.05 10.14
N GLY A 205 -6.07 -0.13 10.83
CA GLY A 205 -5.53 0.89 11.72
C GLY A 205 -4.02 0.74 11.74
N HIS A 206 -3.31 1.70 12.28
CA HIS A 206 -1.84 1.65 12.27
C HIS A 206 -1.30 0.71 13.34
N GLU A 207 -1.76 0.88 14.57
CA GLU A 207 -1.18 0.18 15.72
C GLU A 207 -1.82 -1.18 15.97
N PRO A 208 -1.01 -2.24 16.20
CA PRO A 208 -1.52 -3.58 16.46
C PRO A 208 -2.17 -3.69 17.85
N ILE A 209 -3.13 -4.62 17.98
CA ILE A 209 -3.71 -5.00 19.29
C ILE A 209 -2.66 -5.69 20.16
N VAL A 210 -1.80 -6.48 19.52
CA VAL A 210 -0.69 -7.19 20.16
C VAL A 210 0.54 -7.09 19.29
N ALA A 211 1.66 -6.62 19.86
CA ALA A 211 2.94 -6.65 19.15
C ALA A 211 3.43 -8.10 19.03
N VAL A 212 3.35 -8.66 17.82
CA VAL A 212 3.76 -10.03 17.51
C VAL A 212 5.17 -10.01 16.92
N PRO A 213 6.03 -11.00 17.26
CA PRO A 213 7.34 -11.11 16.67
C PRO A 213 7.31 -11.21 15.14
N ASP A 214 8.33 -10.64 14.48
CA ASP A 214 8.53 -10.85 13.04
C ASP A 214 8.64 -12.34 12.71
N MET A 215 7.92 -12.74 11.66
CA MET A 215 7.75 -14.13 11.30
C MET A 215 9.02 -14.86 10.84
N ASP A 216 10.06 -14.11 10.43
CA ASP A 216 11.31 -14.72 9.96
C ASP A 216 12.40 -14.72 11.03
N ASN A 217 12.54 -13.63 11.80
CA ASN A 217 13.69 -13.45 12.68
C ASN A 217 13.32 -13.29 14.17
N GLY A 218 12.02 -13.23 14.49
CA GLY A 218 11.54 -13.13 15.87
C GLY A 218 11.74 -11.75 16.52
N ARG A 219 12.13 -10.72 15.76
CA ARG A 219 12.25 -9.33 16.28
C ARG A 219 10.91 -8.87 16.84
N VAL A 220 10.95 -8.26 18.03
CA VAL A 220 9.78 -7.61 18.64
C VAL A 220 10.03 -6.11 18.72
N ARG A 221 9.05 -5.30 18.29
CA ARG A 221 9.05 -3.84 18.43
C ARG A 221 7.70 -3.37 18.96
N HIS A 222 7.69 -2.21 19.61
CA HIS A 222 6.50 -1.52 20.09
C HIS A 222 5.60 -2.36 21.02
N LYS A 223 6.18 -3.34 21.72
CA LYS A 223 5.47 -4.07 22.77
C LYS A 223 5.26 -3.16 23.97
N GLY A 224 4.01 -2.94 24.35
CA GLY A 224 3.62 -2.01 25.41
C GLY A 224 3.63 -0.54 24.94
N ASP A 225 3.74 -0.30 23.62
CA ASP A 225 3.74 1.01 22.99
C ASP A 225 2.90 0.97 21.68
N SER A 226 1.81 0.25 21.75
CA SER A 226 0.76 0.10 20.73
C SER A 226 -0.57 0.02 21.46
N LEU A 227 -1.62 -0.53 20.84
CA LEU A 227 -2.90 -0.72 21.55
C LEU A 227 -2.78 -1.58 22.81
N ASP A 228 -1.76 -2.39 22.93
CA ASP A 228 -1.46 -3.19 24.16
C ASP A 228 -1.07 -2.32 25.36
N ALA A 229 -0.71 -1.04 25.15
CA ALA A 229 -0.59 -0.05 26.24
C ALA A 229 -1.95 0.28 26.89
N HIS A 230 -3.06 0.01 26.18
CA HIS A 230 -4.43 0.32 26.59
C HIS A 230 -5.30 -0.95 26.64
N PRO A 231 -5.02 -1.94 27.49
CA PRO A 231 -5.56 -3.29 27.40
C PRO A 231 -7.10 -3.36 27.52
N ALA A 232 -7.74 -2.43 28.21
CA ALA A 232 -9.19 -2.38 28.32
C ALA A 232 -9.84 -1.96 26.99
N ASN A 233 -9.31 -0.92 26.33
CA ASN A 233 -9.78 -0.45 25.04
C ASN A 233 -9.44 -1.46 23.93
N ALA A 234 -8.24 -2.02 23.92
CA ALA A 234 -7.81 -3.05 22.99
C ALA A 234 -8.74 -4.29 23.05
N ARG A 235 -9.10 -4.73 24.25
CA ARG A 235 -10.06 -5.84 24.44
C ARG A 235 -11.43 -5.49 23.90
N ARG A 236 -11.97 -4.32 24.26
CA ARG A 236 -13.27 -3.84 23.80
C ARG A 236 -13.32 -3.73 22.26
N PHE A 237 -12.26 -3.24 21.65
CA PHE A 237 -12.10 -3.16 20.20
C PHE A 237 -12.09 -4.55 19.55
N LEU A 238 -11.28 -5.48 20.07
CA LEU A 238 -11.23 -6.85 19.57
C LEU A 238 -12.59 -7.57 19.69
N ASP A 239 -13.27 -7.41 20.84
CA ASP A 239 -14.57 -8.01 21.08
C ASP A 239 -15.66 -7.42 20.14
N LEU A 240 -15.56 -6.13 19.77
CA LEU A 240 -16.43 -5.54 18.77
C LEU A 240 -16.22 -6.20 17.41
N MET A 241 -14.97 -6.31 16.96
CA MET A 241 -14.64 -6.95 15.68
C MET A 241 -15.09 -8.41 15.61
N ARG A 242 -14.93 -9.17 16.71
CA ARG A 242 -15.40 -10.56 16.82
C ARG A 242 -16.93 -10.67 16.66
N ARG A 243 -17.67 -9.80 17.36
CA ARG A 243 -19.15 -9.80 17.30
C ARG A 243 -19.68 -9.52 15.90
N HIS A 244 -18.96 -8.73 15.10
CA HIS A 244 -19.36 -8.39 13.75
C HIS A 244 -18.69 -9.24 12.66
N GLY A 245 -17.97 -10.30 13.04
CA GLY A 245 -17.36 -11.22 12.10
C GLY A 245 -16.29 -10.59 11.22
N VAL A 246 -15.53 -9.60 11.74
CA VAL A 246 -14.41 -8.99 11.02
C VAL A 246 -13.41 -10.06 10.68
N LYS A 247 -13.11 -10.21 9.39
CA LYS A 247 -12.19 -11.22 8.85
C LYS A 247 -10.75 -10.95 9.30
N ALA A 248 -10.30 -9.70 9.10
CA ALA A 248 -8.95 -9.31 9.51
C ALA A 248 -8.89 -7.84 9.95
N TYR A 249 -8.00 -7.61 10.91
CA TYR A 249 -7.48 -6.31 11.30
C TYR A 249 -6.10 -6.13 10.65
N LEU A 250 -6.02 -5.17 9.73
CA LEU A 250 -4.83 -4.83 8.97
C LEU A 250 -4.07 -3.73 9.71
N THR A 251 -2.81 -3.97 10.02
CA THR A 251 -2.02 -3.07 10.86
C THR A 251 -0.56 -3.02 10.40
N SER A 252 0.25 -2.18 11.06
CA SER A 252 1.68 -1.99 10.78
C SER A 252 2.43 -1.51 12.04
N HIS A 253 3.13 -0.36 12.02
CA HIS A 253 3.80 0.27 13.15
C HIS A 253 5.05 -0.46 13.67
N THR A 254 4.96 -1.78 13.83
CA THR A 254 6.09 -2.56 14.40
C THR A 254 7.24 -2.74 13.42
N HIS A 255 7.03 -2.49 12.11
CA HIS A 255 7.90 -2.85 11.00
C HIS A 255 8.19 -4.36 10.90
N ASN A 256 7.49 -5.18 11.67
CA ASN A 256 7.60 -6.62 11.64
C ASN A 256 6.44 -7.21 10.86
N THR A 257 6.70 -8.16 9.98
CA THR A 257 5.60 -8.87 9.33
C THR A 257 5.14 -10.00 10.23
N SER A 258 3.87 -9.99 10.59
CA SER A 258 3.28 -11.06 11.40
C SER A 258 1.82 -11.32 11.02
N VAL A 259 1.38 -12.55 11.23
CA VAL A 259 0.01 -12.99 11.00
C VAL A 259 -0.41 -13.86 12.18
N THR A 260 -1.43 -13.44 12.91
CA THR A 260 -1.92 -14.17 14.08
C THR A 260 -3.44 -14.12 14.17
N ASN A 261 -4.05 -15.22 14.61
CA ASN A 261 -5.49 -15.29 14.83
C ASN A 261 -5.80 -14.95 16.29
N LEU A 262 -6.52 -13.86 16.50
CA LEU A 262 -6.95 -13.38 17.82
C LEU A 262 -8.38 -13.86 18.13
N GLY A 263 -8.60 -15.16 18.09
CA GLY A 263 -9.91 -15.76 18.45
C GLY A 263 -11.00 -15.41 17.43
N GLY A 264 -10.73 -15.65 16.15
CA GLY A 264 -11.65 -15.45 15.03
C GLY A 264 -11.37 -14.19 14.20
N VAL A 265 -10.57 -13.24 14.69
CA VAL A 265 -10.10 -12.08 13.91
C VAL A 265 -8.61 -12.26 13.61
N TRP A 266 -8.23 -12.22 12.34
CA TRP A 266 -6.83 -12.24 11.95
C TRP A 266 -6.21 -10.85 12.14
N GLN A 267 -5.19 -10.70 12.98
CA GLN A 267 -4.34 -9.53 12.98
C GLN A 267 -3.21 -9.76 12.00
N ILE A 268 -3.07 -8.85 11.03
CA ILE A 268 -2.07 -8.90 9.96
C ILE A 268 -1.24 -7.61 10.07
N ASP A 269 -0.03 -7.74 10.61
CA ASP A 269 0.95 -6.66 10.60
C ASP A 269 1.72 -6.76 9.28
N SER A 270 1.63 -5.72 8.46
CA SER A 270 2.20 -5.71 7.11
C SER A 270 3.72 -5.47 7.09
N GLY A 271 4.31 -5.16 8.24
CA GLY A 271 5.72 -4.84 8.33
C GLY A 271 6.04 -3.47 7.73
N HIS A 272 7.08 -3.38 6.92
CA HIS A 272 7.47 -2.15 6.23
C HIS A 272 7.80 -2.41 4.76
N ALA A 273 7.60 -1.40 3.92
CA ALA A 273 7.97 -1.43 2.49
C ALA A 273 9.15 -0.50 2.16
N ARG A 274 10.11 -0.36 3.07
CA ARG A 274 11.26 0.58 2.97
C ARG A 274 12.45 0.06 2.17
N GLY A 275 12.46 -1.22 1.78
CA GLY A 275 13.67 -1.85 1.29
C GLY A 275 14.80 -1.75 2.33
N LEU A 276 15.96 -1.20 1.94
CA LEU A 276 17.12 -1.00 2.83
C LEU A 276 16.90 0.04 3.94
N GLY A 277 15.77 0.72 3.99
CA GLY A 277 15.46 1.74 5.00
C GLY A 277 15.24 1.19 6.41
N ASP A 278 15.00 -0.10 6.58
CA ASP A 278 15.04 -0.81 7.86
C ASP A 278 15.72 -2.16 7.67
N LYS A 279 16.83 -2.37 8.37
CA LYS A 279 17.63 -3.60 8.31
C LYS A 279 17.24 -4.61 9.38
N GLY A 280 16.30 -4.27 10.25
CA GLY A 280 15.88 -5.12 11.37
C GLY A 280 14.86 -6.19 10.99
N ALA A 281 14.15 -6.01 9.90
CA ALA A 281 13.27 -6.98 9.27
C ALA A 281 13.34 -6.86 7.75
N ARG A 282 12.85 -7.86 7.05
CA ARG A 282 12.76 -7.85 5.58
C ARG A 282 11.64 -6.93 5.13
N SER A 283 11.91 -6.14 4.09
CA SER A 283 10.88 -5.32 3.47
C SER A 283 9.79 -6.21 2.85
N THR A 284 8.54 -5.78 3.01
CA THR A 284 7.37 -6.62 2.74
C THR A 284 6.30 -5.84 2.00
N PHE A 285 5.60 -6.47 1.09
CA PHE A 285 4.25 -6.09 0.69
C PHE A 285 3.35 -7.33 0.73
N LEU A 286 2.07 -7.09 0.92
CA LEU A 286 1.08 -8.16 1.00
C LEU A 286 0.07 -8.03 -0.14
N LYS A 287 -0.54 -9.18 -0.51
CA LYS A 287 -1.72 -9.22 -1.36
C LYS A 287 -2.80 -10.04 -0.69
N VAL A 288 -4.01 -9.53 -0.71
CA VAL A 288 -5.19 -10.28 -0.27
C VAL A 288 -6.05 -10.58 -1.47
N HIS A 289 -6.38 -11.84 -1.65
CA HIS A 289 -7.31 -12.33 -2.65
C HIS A 289 -8.63 -12.68 -1.96
N VAL A 290 -9.71 -12.08 -2.43
CA VAL A 290 -11.07 -12.34 -1.95
C VAL A 290 -11.85 -13.06 -3.03
N LYS A 291 -12.37 -14.23 -2.68
CA LYS A 291 -13.15 -15.07 -3.59
C LYS A 291 -14.33 -15.68 -2.85
N ARG A 292 -15.55 -15.27 -3.17
CA ARG A 292 -16.79 -15.82 -2.57
C ARG A 292 -16.75 -15.90 -1.03
N ALA A 293 -16.23 -14.89 -0.36
CA ALA A 293 -15.99 -14.82 1.08
C ALA A 293 -14.79 -15.65 1.62
N GLU A 294 -14.12 -16.45 0.80
CA GLU A 294 -12.81 -17.00 1.12
C GLU A 294 -11.75 -15.91 0.94
N CYS A 295 -10.81 -15.82 1.86
CA CYS A 295 -9.73 -14.86 1.79
C CYS A 295 -8.38 -15.56 1.88
N GLN A 296 -7.46 -15.26 0.97
CA GLN A 296 -6.08 -15.69 1.00
C GLN A 296 -5.16 -14.50 1.07
N LEU A 297 -4.21 -14.55 1.98
CA LEU A 297 -3.12 -13.59 2.14
C LEU A 297 -1.84 -14.16 1.54
N ASP A 298 -1.24 -13.46 0.60
CA ASP A 298 0.07 -13.74 0.04
C ASP A 298 1.08 -12.71 0.56
N ILE A 299 2.20 -13.20 1.10
CA ILE A 299 3.25 -12.41 1.74
C ILE A 299 4.49 -12.43 0.84
N TYR A 300 4.85 -11.26 0.31
CA TYR A 300 6.05 -11.06 -0.50
C TYR A 300 7.09 -10.32 0.30
N ARG A 301 8.29 -10.87 0.39
CA ARG A 301 9.39 -10.25 1.12
C ARG A 301 10.64 -10.16 0.25
N ASP A 302 11.41 -9.09 0.44
CA ASP A 302 12.71 -8.93 -0.22
C ASP A 302 13.74 -9.93 0.34
N ASP A 303 14.97 -9.89 -0.16
CA ASP A 303 16.07 -10.72 0.30
C ASP A 303 16.79 -10.18 1.57
N GLY A 304 16.27 -9.10 2.16
CA GLY A 304 16.90 -8.38 3.28
C GLY A 304 18.07 -7.48 2.88
N LYS A 305 18.27 -7.30 1.57
CA LYS A 305 19.33 -6.45 0.99
C LYS A 305 18.79 -5.43 -0.01
N GLY A 306 17.47 -5.21 -0.01
CA GLY A 306 16.77 -4.39 -1.00
C GLY A 306 16.68 -5.06 -2.37
N GLY A 307 16.84 -6.39 -2.40
CA GLY A 307 16.82 -7.23 -3.59
C GLY A 307 15.43 -7.70 -3.98
N PRO A 308 15.33 -8.72 -4.81
CA PRO A 308 14.04 -9.12 -5.36
C PRO A 308 13.09 -9.59 -4.26
N TYR A 309 11.82 -9.18 -4.41
CA TYR A 309 10.73 -9.70 -3.59
C TYR A 309 10.26 -11.04 -4.15
N THR A 310 10.05 -11.98 -3.27
CA THR A 310 9.51 -13.31 -3.60
C THR A 310 8.31 -13.63 -2.71
N LEU A 311 7.38 -14.42 -3.23
CA LEU A 311 6.30 -14.99 -2.42
C LEU A 311 6.92 -15.96 -1.40
N THR A 312 6.82 -15.59 -0.12
CA THR A 312 7.42 -16.37 0.98
C THR A 312 6.40 -17.26 1.70
N ARG A 313 5.14 -16.82 1.73
CA ARG A 313 4.06 -17.56 2.38
C ARG A 313 2.70 -17.17 1.80
N SER A 314 1.79 -18.14 1.76
CA SER A 314 0.35 -17.92 1.58
C SER A 314 -0.39 -18.44 2.81
N VAL A 315 -1.37 -17.68 3.28
CA VAL A 315 -2.19 -17.99 4.47
C VAL A 315 -3.67 -17.89 4.10
N ARG A 316 -4.45 -18.91 4.39
CA ARG A 316 -5.91 -18.81 4.32
C ARG A 316 -6.42 -18.13 5.58
N LEU A 317 -7.29 -17.14 5.40
CA LEU A 317 -7.92 -16.41 6.48
C LEU A 317 -9.32 -16.98 6.73
N ASP A 318 -9.35 -18.19 7.25
CA ASP A 318 -10.62 -18.91 7.52
C ASP A 318 -11.25 -18.46 8.83
#